data_d35b1cc4b3eff3f9cc7512ba7612566d
#
_entry.id   d35b1cc4b3eff3f9cc7512ba7612566d
#
_cell.length_a   1.000
_cell.length_b   1.000
_cell.length_c   1.000
_cell.angle_alpha   90.00
_cell.angle_beta   90.00
_cell.angle_gamma   90.00
#
_symmetry.space_group_name_H-M   'P 1'
#
loop_
_entity.id
_entity.type
_entity.pdbx_description
1 polymer ?
#
loop_
_entity_poly.entity_id
_entity_poly.type
_entity_poly.pdbx_seq_one_letter_code
_entity_poly.pdbx_strand_id
1 'polypeptide(L)'
;MLEILGYFGAILIGLVLGITGGGGSILAVPILVYIMSLNPIMASAYSLFIVGTTSAFGSFQNFKKKLIAPKTAFLFAFPSVIGVYITRKFIIPKIPDTVFYFGSFQLPKETFLMLVFAIVMFMAAISMLKEKKETIPFEENNKSKFAVIVQLFFVGILIGLIGAGGGFLIIPALLKFAKLPMKKAIGTSLIIITINSLIGFLGDVQNTIIDWGFLLLFTAISVIGIFIGLYIQKYLNEKLLKKIFGIFVLVMSVIILYKEIFS
;
A
#
# COMPACT_ATOMS: atom_id res chain seq x y z
N MET A 1 19.67 -16.67 -10.47
CA MET A 1 18.75 -17.36 -9.54
C MET A 1 17.91 -16.36 -8.74
N LEU A 2 18.48 -15.30 -8.16
CA LEU A 2 17.74 -14.25 -7.43
C LEU A 2 16.76 -13.48 -8.33
N GLU A 3 17.10 -13.19 -9.57
CA GLU A 3 16.20 -12.51 -10.51
C GLU A 3 14.92 -13.33 -10.78
N ILE A 4 15.05 -14.64 -10.97
CA ILE A 4 13.89 -15.52 -11.17
C ILE A 4 12.99 -15.50 -9.94
N LEU A 5 13.55 -15.53 -8.73
CA LEU A 5 12.83 -15.38 -7.47
C LEU A 5 12.10 -14.01 -7.39
N GLY A 6 12.72 -12.95 -7.89
CA GLY A 6 12.11 -11.63 -7.97
C GLY A 6 10.88 -11.60 -8.87
N TYR A 7 10.93 -12.25 -10.04
CA TYR A 7 9.79 -12.35 -10.94
C TYR A 7 8.65 -13.22 -10.38
N PHE A 8 8.97 -14.29 -9.64
CA PHE A 8 7.95 -14.98 -8.82
C PHE A 8 7.34 -14.05 -7.79
N GLY A 9 8.15 -13.18 -7.18
CA GLY A 9 7.67 -12.12 -6.30
C GLY A 9 6.68 -11.18 -6.99
N ALA A 10 6.91 -10.83 -8.27
CA ALA A 10 5.97 -10.00 -9.04
C ALA A 10 4.60 -10.66 -9.17
N ILE A 11 4.56 -11.98 -9.47
CA ILE A 11 3.29 -12.74 -9.51
C ILE A 11 2.60 -12.68 -8.14
N LEU A 12 3.36 -12.89 -7.05
CA LEU A 12 2.82 -12.86 -5.69
C LEU A 12 2.27 -11.47 -5.32
N ILE A 13 2.95 -10.39 -5.71
CA ILE A 13 2.44 -9.02 -5.52
C ILE A 13 1.06 -8.87 -6.16
N GLY A 14 0.93 -9.23 -7.43
CA GLY A 14 -0.33 -9.15 -8.14
C GLY A 14 -1.41 -10.04 -7.53
N LEU A 15 -1.08 -11.30 -7.23
CA LEU A 15 -1.98 -12.29 -6.65
C LEU A 15 -2.54 -11.80 -5.29
N VAL A 16 -1.66 -11.38 -4.39
CA VAL A 16 -2.07 -10.88 -3.06
C VAL A 16 -2.86 -9.59 -3.21
N LEU A 17 -2.48 -8.69 -4.13
CA LEU A 17 -3.22 -7.47 -4.43
C LEU A 17 -4.64 -7.79 -4.92
N GLY A 18 -4.79 -8.78 -5.80
CA GLY A 18 -6.09 -9.23 -6.31
C GLY A 18 -6.97 -9.87 -5.23
N ILE A 19 -6.39 -10.70 -4.35
CA ILE A 19 -7.14 -11.34 -3.26
C ILE A 19 -7.59 -10.32 -2.22
N THR A 20 -6.70 -9.44 -1.79
CA THR A 20 -6.91 -8.60 -0.60
C THR A 20 -7.22 -7.13 -0.94
N GLY A 21 -6.97 -6.68 -2.16
CA GLY A 21 -7.19 -5.30 -2.60
C GLY A 21 -6.16 -4.27 -2.06
N GLY A 22 -5.13 -4.73 -1.39
CA GLY A 22 -4.12 -3.81 -0.81
C GLY A 22 -2.88 -4.50 -0.26
N GLY A 23 -2.97 -5.81 0.04
CA GLY A 23 -1.84 -6.55 0.64
C GLY A 23 -0.66 -6.74 -0.31
N GLY A 24 -0.89 -6.80 -1.61
CA GLY A 24 0.19 -6.91 -2.59
C GLY A 24 1.14 -5.70 -2.58
N SER A 25 0.62 -4.52 -2.27
CA SER A 25 1.44 -3.32 -2.14
C SER A 25 2.46 -3.41 -1.00
N ILE A 26 2.17 -4.18 0.04
CA ILE A 26 3.06 -4.44 1.17
C ILE A 26 4.27 -5.27 0.75
N LEU A 27 4.07 -6.22 -0.17
CA LEU A 27 5.13 -7.09 -0.67
C LEU A 27 6.07 -6.38 -1.65
N ALA A 28 5.56 -5.38 -2.38
CA ALA A 28 6.30 -4.78 -3.48
C ALA A 28 7.64 -4.18 -3.02
N VAL A 29 7.64 -3.34 -1.99
CA VAL A 29 8.87 -2.74 -1.46
C VAL A 29 9.85 -3.79 -0.92
N PRO A 30 9.47 -4.73 -0.01
CA PRO A 30 10.38 -5.75 0.47
C PRO A 30 10.95 -6.67 -0.62
N ILE A 31 10.15 -7.06 -1.60
CA ILE A 31 10.64 -7.89 -2.71
C ILE A 31 11.68 -7.13 -3.52
N LEU A 32 11.41 -5.86 -3.85
CA LEU A 32 12.34 -5.03 -4.60
C LEU A 32 13.63 -4.74 -3.81
N VAL A 33 13.53 -4.50 -2.49
CA VAL A 33 14.69 -4.22 -1.63
C VAL A 33 15.49 -5.49 -1.34
N TYR A 34 14.83 -6.53 -0.83
CA TYR A 34 15.53 -7.67 -0.25
C TYR A 34 15.81 -8.81 -1.23
N ILE A 35 15.04 -8.93 -2.32
CA ILE A 35 15.25 -9.96 -3.34
C ILE A 35 15.94 -9.40 -4.57
N MET A 36 15.50 -8.20 -5.01
CA MET A 36 16.08 -7.55 -6.19
C MET A 36 17.25 -6.61 -5.85
N SER A 37 17.57 -6.45 -4.56
CA SER A 37 18.68 -5.63 -4.05
C SER A 37 18.64 -4.16 -4.51
N LEU A 38 17.44 -3.62 -4.72
CA LEU A 38 17.26 -2.21 -5.05
C LEU A 38 17.37 -1.34 -3.80
N ASN A 39 17.90 -0.13 -3.95
CA ASN A 39 17.87 0.88 -2.90
C ASN A 39 16.41 1.14 -2.46
N PRO A 40 16.08 1.23 -1.16
CA PRO A 40 14.72 1.43 -0.65
C PRO A 40 13.97 2.61 -1.26
N ILE A 41 14.65 3.72 -1.59
CA ILE A 41 14.03 4.88 -2.22
C ILE A 41 13.58 4.53 -3.65
N MET A 42 14.47 3.91 -4.43
CA MET A 42 14.15 3.44 -5.79
C MET A 42 13.08 2.35 -5.76
N ALA A 43 13.19 1.38 -4.84
CA ALA A 43 12.20 0.31 -4.66
C ALA A 43 10.82 0.87 -4.34
N SER A 44 10.74 1.92 -3.50
CA SER A 44 9.48 2.57 -3.19
C SER A 44 8.86 3.30 -4.39
N ALA A 45 9.67 3.96 -5.23
CA ALA A 45 9.20 4.58 -6.47
C ALA A 45 8.71 3.52 -7.49
N TYR A 46 9.48 2.45 -7.68
CA TYR A 46 9.09 1.34 -8.56
C TYR A 46 7.83 0.63 -8.07
N SER A 47 7.72 0.43 -6.75
CA SER A 47 6.53 -0.13 -6.12
C SER A 47 5.27 0.68 -6.45
N LEU A 48 5.35 2.02 -6.43
CA LEU A 48 4.22 2.87 -6.81
C LEU A 48 3.76 2.63 -8.25
N PHE A 49 4.68 2.50 -9.20
CA PHE A 49 4.33 2.22 -10.58
C PHE A 49 3.72 0.82 -10.75
N ILE A 50 4.39 -0.21 -10.22
CA ILE A 50 3.96 -1.61 -10.30
C ILE A 50 2.57 -1.77 -9.68
N VAL A 51 2.39 -1.31 -8.45
CA VAL A 51 1.14 -1.43 -7.69
C VAL A 51 0.04 -0.57 -8.32
N GLY A 52 0.37 0.66 -8.74
CA GLY A 52 -0.58 1.56 -9.39
C GLY A 52 -1.14 0.97 -10.69
N THR A 53 -0.24 0.53 -11.58
CA THR A 53 -0.63 -0.07 -12.86
C THR A 53 -1.37 -1.39 -12.66
N THR A 54 -0.85 -2.29 -11.81
CA THR A 54 -1.51 -3.56 -11.50
C THR A 54 -2.90 -3.34 -10.92
N SER A 55 -3.05 -2.38 -9.98
CA SER A 55 -4.35 -2.01 -9.40
C SER A 55 -5.32 -1.43 -10.42
N ALA A 56 -4.83 -0.72 -11.45
CA ALA A 56 -5.68 -0.20 -12.52
C ALA A 56 -6.40 -1.33 -13.27
N PHE A 57 -5.68 -2.41 -13.62
CA PHE A 57 -6.29 -3.60 -14.23
C PHE A 57 -7.27 -4.28 -13.28
N GLY A 58 -6.94 -4.40 -12.01
CA GLY A 58 -7.82 -4.97 -10.99
C GLY A 58 -9.07 -4.12 -10.76
N SER A 59 -8.93 -2.80 -10.73
CA SER A 59 -10.06 -1.87 -10.57
C SER A 59 -11.03 -1.93 -11.75
N PHE A 60 -10.52 -2.03 -12.98
CA PHE A 60 -11.34 -2.18 -14.18
C PHE A 60 -12.23 -3.45 -14.12
N GLN A 61 -11.66 -4.57 -13.65
CA GLN A 61 -12.42 -5.81 -13.50
C GLN A 61 -13.49 -5.71 -12.39
N ASN A 62 -13.16 -5.07 -11.25
CA ASN A 62 -14.11 -4.84 -10.16
C ASN A 62 -15.19 -3.81 -10.53
N PHE A 63 -14.89 -2.86 -11.39
CA PHE A 63 -15.88 -1.92 -11.93
C PHE A 63 -16.97 -2.67 -12.73
N LYS A 64 -16.56 -3.58 -13.62
CA LYS A 64 -17.51 -4.44 -14.37
C LYS A 64 -18.39 -5.28 -13.46
N LYS A 65 -17.88 -5.69 -12.29
CA LYS A 65 -18.63 -6.49 -11.30
C LYS A 65 -19.48 -5.64 -10.34
N LYS A 66 -19.52 -4.30 -10.50
CA LYS A 66 -20.22 -3.36 -9.61
C LYS A 66 -19.75 -3.45 -8.15
N LEU A 67 -18.50 -3.81 -7.92
CA LEU A 67 -17.87 -3.91 -6.59
C LEU A 67 -17.14 -2.64 -6.18
N ILE A 68 -17.43 -1.52 -6.81
CA ILE A 68 -16.83 -0.22 -6.51
C ILE A 68 -17.88 0.72 -5.98
N ALA A 69 -17.52 1.53 -4.99
CA ALA A 69 -18.29 2.65 -4.49
C ALA A 69 -17.70 3.98 -4.99
N PRO A 70 -18.14 4.52 -6.16
CA PRO A 70 -17.43 5.62 -6.83
C PRO A 70 -17.36 6.89 -5.98
N LYS A 71 -18.45 7.25 -5.29
CA LYS A 71 -18.50 8.42 -4.40
C LYS A 71 -17.48 8.31 -3.27
N THR A 72 -17.38 7.12 -2.66
CA THR A 72 -16.40 6.85 -1.60
C THR A 72 -14.98 6.84 -2.16
N ALA A 73 -14.77 6.25 -3.34
CA ALA A 73 -13.46 6.25 -3.99
C ALA A 73 -12.95 7.68 -4.20
N PHE A 74 -13.78 8.58 -4.73
CA PHE A 74 -13.41 9.97 -4.95
C PHE A 74 -13.15 10.72 -3.64
N LEU A 75 -14.01 10.55 -2.64
CA LEU A 75 -13.85 11.20 -1.32
C LEU A 75 -12.53 10.80 -0.65
N PHE A 76 -12.11 9.54 -0.80
CA PHE A 76 -10.87 9.05 -0.21
C PHE A 76 -9.64 9.37 -1.07
N ALA A 77 -9.74 9.25 -2.39
CA ALA A 77 -8.63 9.50 -3.30
C ALA A 77 -8.20 10.97 -3.31
N PHE A 78 -9.15 11.91 -3.35
CA PHE A 78 -8.83 13.32 -3.54
C PHE A 78 -7.91 13.90 -2.45
N PRO A 79 -8.22 13.80 -1.13
CA PRO A 79 -7.32 14.31 -0.11
C PRO A 79 -6.05 13.48 0.04
N SER A 80 -6.12 12.16 -0.15
CA SER A 80 -4.95 11.30 0.01
C SER A 80 -3.94 11.48 -1.11
N VAL A 81 -4.37 11.68 -2.35
CA VAL A 81 -3.48 11.92 -3.49
C VAL A 81 -2.68 13.22 -3.34
N ILE A 82 -3.30 14.26 -2.79
CA ILE A 82 -2.61 15.52 -2.51
C ILE A 82 -1.50 15.27 -1.48
N GLY A 83 -1.79 14.54 -0.40
CA GLY A 83 -0.80 14.15 0.60
C GLY A 83 0.33 13.33 0.01
N VAL A 84 0.02 12.31 -0.82
CA VAL A 84 1.02 11.47 -1.50
C VAL A 84 1.93 12.32 -2.39
N TYR A 85 1.35 13.14 -3.26
CA TYR A 85 2.11 13.94 -4.21
C TYR A 85 3.03 14.96 -3.52
N ILE A 86 2.52 15.67 -2.52
CA ILE A 86 3.33 16.61 -1.72
C ILE A 86 4.50 15.87 -1.06
N THR A 87 4.24 14.71 -0.49
CA THR A 87 5.26 13.93 0.19
C THR A 87 6.35 13.48 -0.78
N ARG A 88 5.98 12.92 -1.93
CA ARG A 88 6.93 12.41 -2.93
C ARG A 88 7.75 13.51 -3.58
N LYS A 89 7.10 14.60 -3.97
CA LYS A 89 7.76 15.70 -4.68
C LYS A 89 8.59 16.61 -3.77
N PHE A 90 8.15 16.83 -2.54
CA PHE A 90 8.74 17.87 -1.70
C PHE A 90 9.33 17.36 -0.38
N ILE A 91 8.72 16.34 0.26
CA ILE A 91 9.19 15.87 1.58
C ILE A 91 10.34 14.89 1.42
N ILE A 92 10.16 13.82 0.62
CA ILE A 92 11.18 12.78 0.44
C ILE A 92 12.53 13.33 -0.03
N PRO A 93 12.61 14.23 -1.04
CA PRO A 93 13.89 14.79 -1.49
C PRO A 93 14.58 15.65 -0.44
N LYS A 94 13.83 16.25 0.49
CA LYS A 94 14.36 17.12 1.54
C LYS A 94 14.80 16.40 2.81
N ILE A 95 14.48 15.11 2.96
CA ILE A 95 14.97 14.31 4.09
C ILE A 95 16.48 14.12 3.90
N PRO A 96 17.32 14.50 4.89
CA PRO A 96 18.76 14.32 4.81
C PRO A 96 19.12 12.83 4.76
N ASP A 97 20.28 12.50 4.15
CA ASP A 97 20.73 11.11 4.00
C ASP A 97 20.94 10.41 5.35
N THR A 98 21.25 11.19 6.40
CA THR A 98 21.27 10.70 7.79
C THR A 98 20.25 11.50 8.60
N VAL A 99 19.23 10.80 9.11
CA VAL A 99 18.08 11.42 9.80
C VAL A 99 18.39 11.70 11.27
N PHE A 100 19.12 10.80 11.94
CA PHE A 100 19.51 10.95 13.34
C PHE A 100 20.97 10.56 13.57
N TYR A 101 21.63 11.34 14.42
CA TYR A 101 22.96 11.07 14.96
C TYR A 101 22.85 10.88 16.47
N PHE A 102 23.23 9.71 16.97
CA PHE A 102 23.28 9.44 18.40
C PHE A 102 24.64 8.80 18.76
N GLY A 103 25.63 9.61 19.08
CA GLY A 103 27.01 9.16 19.27
C GLY A 103 27.60 8.52 18.01
N SER A 104 27.97 7.25 18.08
CA SER A 104 28.47 6.48 16.92
C SER A 104 27.36 5.90 16.03
N PHE A 105 26.09 5.95 16.48
CA PHE A 105 24.96 5.42 15.74
C PHE A 105 24.42 6.46 14.76
N GLN A 106 24.38 6.10 13.48
CA GLN A 106 23.81 6.90 12.41
C GLN A 106 22.61 6.16 11.82
N LEU A 107 21.46 6.83 11.73
CA LEU A 107 20.27 6.28 11.12
C LEU A 107 20.13 6.80 9.68
N PRO A 108 20.43 5.97 8.67
CA PRO A 108 20.26 6.33 7.27
C PRO A 108 18.78 6.59 6.94
N LYS A 109 18.54 7.43 5.94
CA LYS A 109 17.20 7.75 5.41
C LYS A 109 16.45 6.51 4.98
N GLU A 110 17.12 5.59 4.33
CA GLU A 110 16.56 4.32 3.84
C GLU A 110 16.00 3.48 4.99
N THR A 111 16.82 3.24 6.01
CA THR A 111 16.43 2.48 7.21
C THR A 111 15.31 3.20 7.97
N PHE A 112 15.37 4.53 8.08
CA PHE A 112 14.29 5.31 8.69
C PHE A 112 12.95 5.10 7.97
N LEU A 113 12.94 5.18 6.63
CA LEU A 113 11.71 4.97 5.84
C LEU A 113 11.17 3.54 5.99
N MET A 114 12.05 2.53 6.01
CA MET A 114 11.66 1.14 6.21
C MET A 114 11.12 0.88 7.62
N LEU A 115 11.67 1.49 8.65
CA LEU A 115 11.15 1.43 10.02
C LEU A 115 9.77 2.08 10.14
N VAL A 116 9.59 3.27 9.55
CA VAL A 116 8.28 3.94 9.50
C VAL A 116 7.26 3.04 8.81
N PHE A 117 7.64 2.43 7.68
CA PHE A 117 6.81 1.49 6.96
C PHE A 117 6.38 0.32 7.86
N ALA A 118 7.31 -0.34 8.51
CA ALA A 118 7.05 -1.50 9.35
C ALA A 118 6.16 -1.16 10.56
N ILE A 119 6.39 -0.03 11.23
CA ILE A 119 5.57 0.45 12.36
C ILE A 119 4.13 0.71 11.91
N VAL A 120 3.95 1.43 10.81
CA VAL A 120 2.61 1.74 10.29
C VAL A 120 1.87 0.47 9.87
N MET A 121 2.57 -0.49 9.25
CA MET A 121 2.01 -1.81 8.93
C MET A 121 1.57 -2.56 10.19
N PHE A 122 2.41 -2.58 11.23
CA PHE A 122 2.10 -3.23 12.49
C PHE A 122 0.83 -2.66 13.13
N MET A 123 0.71 -1.34 13.19
CA MET A 123 -0.49 -0.65 13.68
C MET A 123 -1.73 -0.97 12.85
N ALA A 124 -1.61 -1.00 11.52
CA ALA A 124 -2.71 -1.35 10.62
C ALA A 124 -3.16 -2.80 10.82
N ALA A 125 -2.22 -3.75 10.97
CA ALA A 125 -2.51 -5.15 11.22
C ALA A 125 -3.29 -5.36 12.52
N ILE A 126 -2.84 -4.75 13.62
CA ILE A 126 -3.53 -4.80 14.91
C ILE A 126 -4.94 -4.22 14.79
N SER A 127 -5.10 -3.09 14.10
CA SER A 127 -6.41 -2.47 13.89
C SER A 127 -7.38 -3.38 13.14
N MET A 128 -6.89 -4.20 12.21
CA MET A 128 -7.70 -5.15 11.45
C MET A 128 -8.02 -6.44 12.21
N LEU A 129 -7.07 -6.94 12.99
CA LEU A 129 -7.21 -8.19 13.73
C LEU A 129 -8.03 -8.04 15.02
N LYS A 130 -8.04 -6.85 15.63
CA LYS A 130 -8.95 -6.57 16.74
C LYS A 130 -10.39 -6.65 16.27
N GLU A 131 -11.07 -7.76 16.60
CA GLU A 131 -12.52 -7.81 16.50
C GLU A 131 -13.12 -6.77 17.46
N LYS A 132 -13.69 -5.70 16.92
CA LYS A 132 -14.66 -4.96 17.71
C LYS A 132 -15.87 -5.87 17.89
N LYS A 133 -16.14 -6.31 19.14
CA LYS A 133 -17.46 -6.75 19.53
C LYS A 133 -18.44 -5.66 19.05
N GLU A 134 -19.45 -6.09 18.30
CA GLU A 134 -20.60 -5.24 17.92
C GLU A 134 -21.38 -4.90 19.19
N THR A 135 -20.87 -3.94 19.95
CA THR A 135 -21.60 -3.37 21.07
C THR A 135 -21.32 -1.88 21.03
N ILE A 136 -22.37 -1.21 20.70
CA ILE A 136 -22.72 0.20 20.73
C ILE A 136 -23.11 0.66 19.33
N PRO A 137 -24.39 1.02 19.09
CA PRO A 137 -24.75 1.86 17.95
C PRO A 137 -23.84 3.08 18.10
N PHE A 138 -22.93 3.26 17.17
CA PHE A 138 -22.23 4.53 17.09
C PHE A 138 -23.34 5.56 16.89
N GLU A 139 -23.64 6.33 17.96
CA GLU A 139 -24.23 7.63 17.78
C GLU A 139 -23.58 8.23 16.53
N GLU A 140 -24.38 8.77 15.64
CA GLU A 140 -23.96 9.64 14.56
C GLU A 140 -23.20 10.82 15.20
N ASN A 141 -22.02 10.50 15.71
CA ASN A 141 -21.08 11.51 16.10
C ASN A 141 -20.71 12.16 14.78
N ASN A 142 -21.28 13.29 14.58
CA ASN A 142 -21.17 14.23 13.47
C ASN A 142 -19.68 14.66 13.34
N LYS A 143 -18.79 13.65 13.09
CA LYS A 143 -17.42 13.97 12.76
C LYS A 143 -17.51 14.81 11.50
N SER A 144 -17.26 16.08 11.67
CA SER A 144 -17.23 17.04 10.59
C SER A 144 -16.58 16.38 9.37
N LYS A 145 -17.23 16.41 8.22
CA LYS A 145 -16.66 15.92 6.93
C LYS A 145 -15.24 16.42 6.76
N PHE A 146 -14.95 17.59 7.30
CA PHE A 146 -13.62 18.19 7.36
C PHE A 146 -12.61 17.32 8.13
N ALA A 147 -12.96 16.79 9.31
CA ALA A 147 -12.06 15.91 10.07
C ALA A 147 -11.68 14.64 9.30
N VAL A 148 -12.61 14.06 8.55
CA VAL A 148 -12.34 12.89 7.69
C VAL A 148 -11.38 13.26 6.55
N ILE A 149 -11.59 14.41 5.90
CA ILE A 149 -10.71 14.91 4.83
C ILE A 149 -9.28 15.10 5.35
N VAL A 150 -9.13 15.74 6.52
CA VAL A 150 -7.81 15.95 7.14
C VAL A 150 -7.14 14.61 7.49
N GLN A 151 -7.88 13.65 8.05
CA GLN A 151 -7.35 12.32 8.33
C GLN A 151 -6.88 11.59 7.05
N LEU A 152 -7.66 11.68 5.96
CA LEU A 152 -7.29 11.07 4.68
C LEU A 152 -6.08 11.75 4.03
N PHE A 153 -5.91 13.06 4.22
CA PHE A 153 -4.71 13.78 3.80
C PHE A 153 -3.47 13.27 4.54
N PHE A 154 -3.54 13.10 5.87
CA PHE A 154 -2.43 12.51 6.64
C PHE A 154 -2.15 11.06 6.26
N VAL A 155 -3.20 10.27 5.99
CA VAL A 155 -3.03 8.92 5.42
C VAL A 155 -2.29 8.99 4.09
N GLY A 156 -2.58 9.98 3.25
CA GLY A 156 -1.85 10.24 2.01
C GLY A 156 -0.37 10.54 2.24
N ILE A 157 -0.04 11.37 3.24
CA ILE A 157 1.37 11.63 3.62
C ILE A 157 2.07 10.32 4.00
N LEU A 158 1.47 9.49 4.84
CA LEU A 158 2.03 8.20 5.22
C LEU A 158 2.22 7.27 4.01
N ILE A 159 1.23 7.21 3.11
CA ILE A 159 1.34 6.45 1.85
C ILE A 159 2.51 6.95 1.01
N GLY A 160 2.66 8.27 0.93
CA GLY A 160 3.77 8.92 0.22
C GLY A 160 5.13 8.57 0.82
N LEU A 161 5.29 8.63 2.14
CA LEU A 161 6.53 8.26 2.83
C LEU A 161 6.92 6.81 2.56
N ILE A 162 5.97 5.90 2.64
CA ILE A 162 6.17 4.46 2.52
C ILE A 162 6.43 4.03 1.07
N GLY A 163 5.73 4.64 0.11
CA GLY A 163 5.85 4.28 -1.29
C GLY A 163 5.24 2.94 -1.70
N ALA A 164 4.42 2.34 -0.84
CA ALA A 164 3.81 1.05 -1.08
C ALA A 164 2.35 1.14 -1.59
N GLY A 165 1.95 2.23 -2.24
CA GLY A 165 0.59 2.41 -2.76
C GLY A 165 -0.52 2.52 -1.72
N GLY A 166 -0.24 2.22 -0.44
CA GLY A 166 -1.10 2.46 0.72
C GLY A 166 -2.34 1.59 0.85
N GLY A 167 -2.47 0.53 0.08
CA GLY A 167 -3.66 -0.33 0.12
C GLY A 167 -3.98 -0.89 1.50
N PHE A 168 -2.96 -1.20 2.27
CA PHE A 168 -3.08 -1.71 3.64
C PHE A 168 -3.60 -0.66 4.65
N LEU A 169 -3.47 0.63 4.34
CA LEU A 169 -4.06 1.73 5.11
C LEU A 169 -5.47 2.07 4.63
N ILE A 170 -5.69 2.02 3.33
CA ILE A 170 -6.95 2.39 2.70
C ILE A 170 -8.07 1.40 3.07
N ILE A 171 -7.80 0.08 3.08
CA ILE A 171 -8.81 -0.93 3.39
C ILE A 171 -9.35 -0.79 4.81
N PRO A 172 -8.54 -0.74 5.88
CA PRO A 172 -9.03 -0.45 7.23
C PRO A 172 -9.83 0.85 7.32
N ALA A 173 -9.39 1.88 6.59
CA ALA A 173 -10.08 3.17 6.55
C ALA A 173 -11.47 3.04 5.88
N LEU A 174 -11.58 2.32 4.75
CA LEU A 174 -12.86 2.07 4.07
C LEU A 174 -13.83 1.24 4.93
N LEU A 175 -13.32 0.22 5.62
CA LEU A 175 -14.14 -0.60 6.53
C LEU A 175 -14.63 0.21 7.73
N LYS A 176 -13.77 1.07 8.30
CA LYS A 176 -14.07 1.81 9.54
C LYS A 176 -14.89 3.08 9.28
N PHE A 177 -14.50 3.88 8.29
CA PHE A 177 -15.11 5.19 8.04
C PHE A 177 -16.25 5.14 7.02
N ALA A 178 -16.11 4.32 5.96
CA ALA A 178 -17.13 4.19 4.93
C ALA A 178 -18.06 2.99 5.17
N LYS A 179 -17.79 2.15 6.17
CA LYS A 179 -18.58 0.95 6.53
C LYS A 179 -18.88 0.04 5.32
N LEU A 180 -17.96 -0.01 4.35
CA LEU A 180 -18.13 -0.84 3.17
C LEU A 180 -17.93 -2.32 3.52
N PRO A 181 -18.74 -3.25 2.95
CA PRO A 181 -18.44 -4.67 3.01
C PRO A 181 -17.07 -4.98 2.42
N MET A 182 -16.37 -6.02 2.93
CA MET A 182 -14.98 -6.30 2.56
C MET A 182 -14.76 -6.38 1.05
N LYS A 183 -15.62 -7.07 0.31
CA LYS A 183 -15.50 -7.18 -1.16
C LYS A 183 -15.63 -5.83 -1.88
N LYS A 184 -16.53 -4.95 -1.41
CA LYS A 184 -16.63 -3.58 -1.95
C LYS A 184 -15.45 -2.71 -1.52
N ALA A 185 -14.96 -2.87 -0.31
CA ALA A 185 -13.75 -2.17 0.16
C ALA A 185 -12.54 -2.54 -0.70
N ILE A 186 -12.36 -3.82 -1.05
CA ILE A 186 -11.30 -4.29 -1.94
C ILE A 186 -11.42 -3.64 -3.34
N GLY A 187 -12.60 -3.70 -3.96
CA GLY A 187 -12.79 -3.10 -5.30
C GLY A 187 -12.58 -1.58 -5.29
N THR A 188 -13.05 -0.90 -4.24
CA THR A 188 -12.91 0.56 -4.08
C THR A 188 -11.47 0.95 -3.79
N SER A 189 -10.75 0.17 -2.96
CA SER A 189 -9.35 0.44 -2.64
C SER A 189 -8.45 0.38 -3.87
N LEU A 190 -8.68 -0.56 -4.79
CA LEU A 190 -7.88 -0.68 -6.02
C LEU A 190 -7.91 0.59 -6.88
N ILE A 191 -9.06 1.30 -6.98
CA ILE A 191 -9.13 2.60 -7.66
C ILE A 191 -8.33 3.65 -6.91
N ILE A 192 -8.49 3.74 -5.58
CA ILE A 192 -7.79 4.72 -4.76
C ILE A 192 -6.27 4.49 -4.85
N ILE A 193 -5.84 3.22 -4.77
CA ILE A 193 -4.44 2.83 -4.92
C ILE A 193 -3.92 3.22 -6.31
N THR A 194 -4.68 2.96 -7.37
CA THR A 194 -4.30 3.35 -8.73
C THR A 194 -3.98 4.84 -8.80
N ILE A 195 -4.90 5.67 -8.32
CA ILE A 195 -4.76 7.13 -8.38
C ILE A 195 -3.57 7.60 -7.51
N ASN A 196 -3.53 7.16 -6.25
CA ASN A 196 -2.47 7.56 -5.32
C ASN A 196 -1.09 7.11 -5.78
N SER A 197 -0.99 5.88 -6.29
CA SER A 197 0.30 5.29 -6.66
C SER A 197 0.83 5.88 -7.96
N LEU A 198 0.02 6.01 -9.01
CA LEU A 198 0.49 6.58 -10.27
C LEU A 198 0.82 8.07 -10.13
N ILE A 199 0.02 8.83 -9.36
CA ILE A 199 0.33 10.25 -9.12
C ILE A 199 1.53 10.39 -8.19
N GLY A 200 1.68 9.51 -7.19
CA GLY A 200 2.87 9.45 -6.35
C GLY A 200 4.14 9.17 -7.17
N PHE A 201 4.08 8.20 -8.08
CA PHE A 201 5.18 7.89 -9.00
C PHE A 201 5.57 9.08 -9.88
N LEU A 202 4.61 9.88 -10.36
CA LEU A 202 4.92 11.11 -11.10
C LEU A 202 5.71 12.13 -10.28
N GLY A 203 5.59 12.09 -8.94
CA GLY A 203 6.43 12.90 -8.05
C GLY A 203 7.89 12.44 -8.00
N ASP A 204 8.15 11.14 -8.23
CA ASP A 204 9.49 10.54 -8.17
C ASP A 204 10.22 10.56 -9.53
N VAL A 205 9.50 10.52 -10.65
CA VAL A 205 10.06 10.42 -12.02
C VAL A 205 11.10 11.50 -12.31
N GLN A 206 10.93 12.70 -11.75
CA GLN A 206 11.85 13.82 -11.99
C GLN A 206 13.18 13.68 -11.23
N ASN A 207 13.22 12.83 -10.20
CA ASN A 207 14.35 12.71 -9.28
C ASN A 207 15.01 11.32 -9.30
N THR A 208 14.52 10.40 -10.13
CA THR A 208 14.97 9.00 -10.13
C THR A 208 15.25 8.52 -11.55
N ILE A 209 16.41 7.92 -11.77
CA ILE A 209 16.72 7.24 -13.05
C ILE A 209 15.93 5.93 -13.08
N ILE A 210 15.08 5.76 -14.08
CA ILE A 210 14.15 4.64 -14.17
C ILE A 210 14.64 3.65 -15.24
N ASP A 211 14.84 2.40 -14.85
CA ASP A 211 14.98 1.28 -15.77
C ASP A 211 13.58 0.83 -16.23
N TRP A 212 13.14 1.38 -17.35
CA TRP A 212 11.83 1.08 -17.92
C TRP A 212 11.70 -0.38 -18.38
N GLY A 213 12.81 -1.01 -18.83
CA GLY A 213 12.79 -2.42 -19.25
C GLY A 213 12.41 -3.34 -18.10
N PHE A 214 13.13 -3.21 -16.99
CA PHE A 214 12.85 -3.94 -15.77
C PHE A 214 11.44 -3.63 -15.23
N LEU A 215 11.09 -2.35 -15.13
CA LEU A 215 9.85 -1.90 -14.51
C LEU A 215 8.61 -2.38 -15.27
N LEU A 216 8.62 -2.30 -16.60
CA LEU A 216 7.50 -2.74 -17.44
C LEU A 216 7.36 -4.26 -17.42
N LEU A 217 8.46 -5.02 -17.51
CA LEU A 217 8.43 -6.48 -17.45
C LEU A 217 7.88 -6.96 -16.09
N PHE A 218 8.42 -6.41 -15.01
CA PHE A 218 7.98 -6.75 -13.65
C PHE A 218 6.50 -6.44 -13.43
N THR A 219 6.04 -5.29 -13.96
CA THR A 219 4.62 -4.88 -13.90
C THR A 219 3.73 -5.82 -14.71
N ALA A 220 4.14 -6.20 -15.91
CA ALA A 220 3.36 -7.12 -16.76
C ALA A 220 3.14 -8.46 -16.06
N ILE A 221 4.17 -8.99 -15.41
CA ILE A 221 4.09 -10.24 -14.62
C ILE A 221 3.15 -10.05 -13.42
N SER A 222 3.23 -8.91 -12.72
CA SER A 222 2.32 -8.59 -11.61
C SER A 222 0.87 -8.47 -12.06
N VAL A 223 0.61 -7.96 -13.26
CA VAL A 223 -0.73 -7.88 -13.86
C VAL A 223 -1.31 -9.28 -14.10
N ILE A 224 -0.50 -10.26 -14.51
CA ILE A 224 -0.97 -11.66 -14.58
C ILE A 224 -1.38 -12.15 -13.19
N GLY A 225 -0.58 -11.86 -12.18
CA GLY A 225 -0.87 -12.21 -10.78
C GLY A 225 -2.20 -11.67 -10.28
N ILE A 226 -2.55 -10.41 -10.58
CA ILE A 226 -3.81 -9.81 -10.08
C ILE A 226 -5.04 -10.49 -10.67
N PHE A 227 -5.02 -10.92 -11.91
CA PHE A 227 -6.14 -11.67 -12.50
C PHE A 227 -6.35 -13.02 -11.80
N ILE A 228 -5.27 -13.73 -11.48
CA ILE A 228 -5.32 -14.97 -10.69
C ILE A 228 -5.88 -14.67 -9.30
N GLY A 229 -5.39 -13.63 -8.63
CA GLY A 229 -5.84 -13.21 -7.32
C GLY A 229 -7.33 -12.86 -7.26
N LEU A 230 -7.83 -12.10 -8.24
CA LEU A 230 -9.24 -11.75 -8.36
C LEU A 230 -10.13 -12.95 -8.68
N TYR A 231 -9.59 -13.97 -9.33
CA TYR A 231 -10.30 -15.24 -9.56
C TYR A 231 -10.43 -16.02 -8.25
N ILE A 232 -9.36 -16.18 -7.50
CA ILE A 232 -9.34 -16.86 -6.19
C ILE A 232 -10.23 -16.14 -5.17
N GLN A 233 -10.23 -14.80 -5.16
CA GLN A 233 -11.03 -13.97 -4.25
C GLN A 233 -12.54 -14.33 -4.27
N LYS A 234 -13.07 -14.78 -5.40
CA LYS A 234 -14.49 -15.13 -5.53
C LYS A 234 -14.91 -16.26 -4.58
N TYR A 235 -13.99 -17.18 -4.31
CA TYR A 235 -14.23 -18.36 -3.49
C TYR A 235 -13.99 -18.13 -1.99
N LEU A 236 -13.44 -16.96 -1.62
CA LEU A 236 -13.12 -16.63 -0.24
C LEU A 236 -14.26 -15.83 0.41
N ASN A 237 -14.58 -16.16 1.66
CA ASN A 237 -15.54 -15.40 2.44
C ASN A 237 -14.90 -14.13 3.04
N GLU A 238 -15.73 -13.15 3.41
CA GLU A 238 -15.24 -11.84 3.88
C GLU A 238 -14.47 -11.91 5.20
N LYS A 239 -14.86 -12.80 6.13
CA LYS A 239 -14.15 -12.98 7.41
C LYS A 239 -12.76 -13.55 7.16
N LEU A 240 -12.66 -14.55 6.28
CA LEU A 240 -11.38 -15.17 5.93
C LEU A 240 -10.45 -14.17 5.22
N LEU A 241 -10.98 -13.40 4.27
CA LEU A 241 -10.23 -12.34 3.59
C LEU A 241 -9.65 -11.32 4.58
N LYS A 242 -10.46 -10.83 5.52
CA LYS A 242 -10.00 -9.90 6.56
C LYS A 242 -8.91 -10.50 7.44
N LYS A 243 -9.09 -11.77 7.87
CA LYS A 243 -8.13 -12.48 8.73
C LYS A 243 -6.82 -12.73 8.01
N ILE A 244 -6.85 -13.28 6.79
CA ILE A 244 -5.66 -13.52 5.96
C ILE A 244 -4.89 -12.23 5.77
N PHE A 245 -5.58 -11.15 5.38
CA PHE A 245 -4.96 -9.86 5.16
C PHE A 245 -4.29 -9.33 6.45
N GLY A 246 -4.99 -9.33 7.57
CA GLY A 246 -4.47 -8.84 8.84
C GLY A 246 -3.24 -9.63 9.33
N ILE A 247 -3.29 -10.97 9.26
CA ILE A 247 -2.14 -11.83 9.63
C ILE A 247 -0.96 -11.59 8.69
N PHE A 248 -1.22 -11.51 7.40
CA PHE A 248 -0.18 -11.28 6.39
C PHE A 248 0.56 -9.95 6.64
N VAL A 249 -0.20 -8.85 6.87
CA VAL A 249 0.38 -7.54 7.20
C VAL A 249 1.21 -7.60 8.48
N LEU A 250 0.71 -8.32 9.52
CA LEU A 250 1.41 -8.48 10.78
C LEU A 250 2.74 -9.22 10.62
N VAL A 251 2.72 -10.36 9.93
CA VAL A 251 3.94 -11.15 9.68
C VAL A 251 4.98 -10.34 8.91
N MET A 252 4.56 -9.65 7.85
CA MET A 252 5.46 -8.82 7.06
C MET A 252 6.05 -7.65 7.86
N SER A 253 5.25 -7.01 8.72
CA SER A 253 5.75 -5.91 9.57
C SER A 253 6.81 -6.40 10.55
N VAL A 254 6.63 -7.58 11.15
CA VAL A 254 7.61 -8.18 12.07
C VAL A 254 8.90 -8.56 11.32
N ILE A 255 8.80 -9.13 10.14
CA ILE A 255 9.97 -9.51 9.32
C ILE A 255 10.80 -8.26 8.97
N ILE A 256 10.13 -7.18 8.54
CA ILE A 256 10.83 -5.93 8.19
C ILE A 256 11.48 -5.32 9.43
N LEU A 257 10.75 -5.22 10.56
CA LEU A 257 11.31 -4.70 11.81
C LEU A 257 12.53 -5.50 12.26
N TYR A 258 12.45 -6.82 12.24
CA TYR A 258 13.57 -7.69 12.60
C TYR A 258 14.79 -7.42 11.70
N LYS A 259 14.56 -7.34 10.40
CA LYS A 259 15.65 -7.14 9.43
C LYS A 259 16.30 -5.75 9.57
N GLU A 260 15.52 -4.69 9.75
CA GLU A 260 16.05 -3.33 9.87
C GLU A 260 16.74 -3.03 11.22
N ILE A 261 16.40 -3.79 12.28
CA ILE A 261 17.01 -3.59 13.61
C ILE A 261 18.27 -4.45 13.78
N PHE A 262 18.31 -5.65 13.19
CA PHE A 262 19.38 -6.62 13.40
C PHE A 262 20.29 -6.85 12.18
N SER A 263 20.05 -6.18 11.07
CA SER A 263 20.91 -6.17 9.89
C SER A 263 21.76 -4.89 9.85
#